data_13153be862c5269ba0f1dd436cce3ead
#
_entry.id   13153be862c5269ba0f1dd436cce3ead
#
_cell.length_a   1.000
_cell.length_b   1.000
_cell.length_c   1.000
_cell.angle_alpha   90.00
_cell.angle_beta   90.00
_cell.angle_gamma   90.00
#
_symmetry.space_group_name_H-M   'P 1'
#
loop_
_entity.id
_entity.type
_entity.pdbx_description
1 polymer ?
#
loop_
_entity_poly.entity_id
_entity_poly.type
_entity_poly.pdbx_seq_one_letter_code
_entity_poly.pdbx_strand_id
1 'polypeptide(L)'
;LVDELIANGNEVHVIDNFSTGKVENCNEKAVYHKYDISVLSNLNKLNGILKDTDTIFHCAALARVQPSIIDPVNYEINNTLGLVNILKSAVDMRVRKFVYSASSSAYGPTENLPSKESDLPNPISPYANQKYYGELCCKMFSKVYGIESVSLRYFNVYGERQNLGGAYATVVGIFLDQASKGKPLTINSDGTQRRDFTYVGDVVRANILASKSHKVKDGQAINIGFGKNISINELANFIYHKKIYLDAVDEPFEN
;
A
#
# COMPACT_ATOMS: atom_id res chain seq x y z
N LEU A 1 3.32 -7.66 -8.61
CA LEU A 1 3.35 -8.80 -7.68
C LEU A 1 2.72 -10.04 -8.33
N VAL A 2 1.49 -9.96 -8.88
CA VAL A 2 0.82 -11.09 -9.57
C VAL A 2 1.72 -11.66 -10.65
N ASP A 3 2.27 -10.82 -11.53
CA ASP A 3 3.13 -11.24 -12.63
C ASP A 3 4.36 -12.02 -12.14
N GLU A 4 5.00 -11.51 -11.08
CA GLU A 4 6.20 -12.13 -10.52
C GLU A 4 5.88 -13.46 -9.82
N LEU A 5 4.74 -13.55 -9.13
CA LEU A 5 4.28 -14.80 -8.53
C LEU A 5 4.01 -15.87 -9.59
N ILE A 6 3.35 -15.50 -10.69
CA ILE A 6 3.10 -16.40 -11.83
C ILE A 6 4.41 -16.80 -12.51
N ALA A 7 5.32 -15.86 -12.72
CA ALA A 7 6.63 -16.16 -13.31
C ALA A 7 7.46 -17.14 -12.46
N ASN A 8 7.25 -17.12 -11.14
CA ASN A 8 7.84 -18.06 -10.20
C ASN A 8 7.06 -19.39 -10.07
N GLY A 9 6.08 -19.66 -10.93
CA GLY A 9 5.34 -20.93 -11.00
C GLY A 9 4.24 -21.10 -9.95
N ASN A 10 3.78 -20.01 -9.33
CA ASN A 10 2.67 -20.09 -8.37
C ASN A 10 1.32 -20.02 -9.09
N GLU A 11 0.33 -20.71 -8.55
CA GLU A 11 -1.09 -20.47 -8.83
C GLU A 11 -1.53 -19.22 -8.07
N VAL A 12 -2.12 -18.25 -8.77
CA VAL A 12 -2.47 -16.95 -8.21
C VAL A 12 -3.94 -16.65 -8.37
N HIS A 13 -4.62 -16.48 -7.24
CA HIS A 13 -5.99 -16.01 -7.15
C HIS A 13 -5.99 -14.56 -6.66
N VAL A 14 -6.74 -13.69 -7.34
CA VAL A 14 -6.89 -12.28 -6.99
C VAL A 14 -8.32 -12.00 -6.59
N ILE A 15 -8.51 -11.42 -5.41
CA ILE A 15 -9.81 -10.93 -4.95
C ILE A 15 -9.77 -9.40 -5.04
N ASP A 16 -10.60 -8.80 -5.88
CA ASP A 16 -10.67 -7.35 -6.09
C ASP A 16 -12.13 -6.95 -6.41
N ASN A 17 -12.60 -5.85 -5.86
CA ASN A 17 -13.92 -5.30 -6.22
C ASN A 17 -13.86 -4.38 -7.45
N PHE A 18 -12.65 -4.09 -7.95
CA PHE A 18 -12.36 -3.18 -9.07
C PHE A 18 -12.89 -1.76 -8.88
N SER A 19 -13.03 -1.30 -7.63
CA SER A 19 -13.44 0.09 -7.35
C SER A 19 -12.40 1.13 -7.80
N THR A 20 -11.12 0.76 -7.74
CA THR A 20 -9.99 1.58 -8.20
C THR A 20 -9.06 0.82 -9.16
N GLY A 21 -9.16 -0.49 -9.18
CA GLY A 21 -8.40 -1.38 -10.06
C GLY A 21 -8.83 -1.26 -11.53
N LYS A 22 -7.89 -1.54 -12.43
CA LYS A 22 -8.10 -1.49 -13.87
C LYS A 22 -7.97 -2.88 -14.47
N VAL A 23 -8.99 -3.29 -15.22
CA VAL A 23 -9.04 -4.63 -15.85
C VAL A 23 -7.88 -4.84 -16.83
N GLU A 24 -7.44 -3.79 -17.52
CA GLU A 24 -6.30 -3.84 -18.43
C GLU A 24 -4.96 -4.19 -17.75
N ASN A 25 -4.89 -4.09 -16.41
CA ASN A 25 -3.71 -4.48 -15.64
C ASN A 25 -3.76 -5.94 -15.14
N CYS A 26 -4.86 -6.66 -15.43
CA CYS A 26 -5.00 -8.06 -15.03
C CYS A 26 -4.04 -8.95 -15.82
N ASN A 27 -3.44 -9.92 -15.14
CA ASN A 27 -2.64 -10.96 -15.78
C ASN A 27 -3.55 -12.12 -16.17
N GLU A 28 -3.57 -12.50 -17.45
CA GLU A 28 -4.45 -13.54 -18.00
C GLU A 28 -4.24 -14.94 -17.37
N LYS A 29 -3.10 -15.17 -16.77
CA LYS A 29 -2.78 -16.45 -16.09
C LYS A 29 -3.22 -16.52 -14.64
N ALA A 30 -3.74 -15.42 -14.06
CA ALA A 30 -4.29 -15.40 -12.71
C ALA A 30 -5.82 -15.58 -12.74
N VAL A 31 -6.36 -16.15 -11.68
CA VAL A 31 -7.82 -16.29 -11.51
C VAL A 31 -8.34 -15.08 -10.72
N TYR A 32 -9.27 -14.33 -11.31
CA TYR A 32 -9.85 -13.14 -10.67
C TYR A 32 -11.23 -13.41 -10.11
N HIS A 33 -11.43 -13.01 -8.86
CA HIS A 33 -12.69 -13.10 -8.14
C HIS A 33 -13.17 -11.67 -7.80
N LYS A 34 -14.25 -11.23 -8.45
CA LYS A 34 -14.81 -9.90 -8.20
C LYS A 34 -15.69 -9.91 -6.95
N TYR A 35 -15.05 -9.70 -5.79
CA TYR A 35 -15.73 -9.60 -4.50
C TYR A 35 -15.19 -8.41 -3.70
N ASP A 36 -16.10 -7.79 -2.96
CA ASP A 36 -15.76 -6.81 -1.93
C ASP A 36 -15.53 -7.54 -0.60
N ILE A 37 -14.33 -7.38 -0.05
CA ILE A 37 -13.90 -8.03 1.20
C ILE A 37 -14.54 -7.41 2.44
N SER A 38 -15.09 -6.21 2.34
CA SER A 38 -15.79 -5.54 3.46
C SER A 38 -17.22 -6.05 3.66
N VAL A 39 -17.79 -6.74 2.67
CA VAL A 39 -19.17 -7.23 2.70
C VAL A 39 -19.27 -8.57 3.39
N LEU A 40 -19.89 -8.61 4.58
CA LEU A 40 -20.00 -9.80 5.41
C LEU A 40 -20.67 -11.01 4.72
N SER A 41 -21.64 -10.77 3.84
CA SER A 41 -22.29 -11.86 3.09
C SER A 41 -21.36 -12.58 2.10
N ASN A 42 -20.19 -12.00 1.81
CA ASN A 42 -19.18 -12.63 0.96
C ASN A 42 -18.26 -13.60 1.72
N LEU A 43 -18.26 -13.64 3.05
CA LEU A 43 -17.31 -14.43 3.85
C LEU A 43 -17.26 -15.91 3.43
N ASN A 44 -18.41 -16.55 3.21
CA ASN A 44 -18.42 -17.95 2.77
C ASN A 44 -17.76 -18.15 1.40
N LYS A 45 -17.90 -17.18 0.49
CA LYS A 45 -17.26 -17.22 -0.83
C LYS A 45 -15.76 -16.98 -0.70
N LEU A 46 -15.36 -16.02 0.14
CA LEU A 46 -13.95 -15.76 0.46
C LEU A 46 -13.28 -16.99 1.06
N ASN A 47 -13.92 -17.67 1.99
CA ASN A 47 -13.41 -18.91 2.56
C ASN A 47 -13.22 -19.99 1.49
N GLY A 48 -14.16 -20.11 0.53
CA GLY A 48 -14.03 -21.05 -0.58
C GLY A 48 -12.82 -20.76 -1.48
N ILE A 49 -12.52 -19.47 -1.73
CA ILE A 49 -11.36 -19.05 -2.52
C ILE A 49 -10.05 -19.27 -1.75
N LEU A 50 -10.06 -19.04 -0.43
CA LEU A 50 -8.88 -19.16 0.42
C LEU A 50 -8.56 -20.61 0.84
N LYS A 51 -9.44 -21.56 0.53
CA LYS A 51 -9.16 -22.96 0.77
C LYS A 51 -7.89 -23.40 0.03
N ASP A 52 -7.01 -24.08 0.74
CA ASP A 52 -5.70 -24.56 0.23
C ASP A 52 -4.71 -23.43 -0.17
N THR A 53 -5.02 -22.18 0.20
CA THR A 53 -4.11 -21.04 0.00
C THR A 53 -2.96 -21.09 1.02
N ASP A 54 -1.72 -21.00 0.55
CA ASP A 54 -0.53 -20.92 1.41
C ASP A 54 -0.30 -19.52 1.96
N THR A 55 -0.36 -18.50 1.10
CA THR A 55 0.02 -17.13 1.45
C THR A 55 -0.99 -16.11 0.90
N ILE A 56 -1.37 -15.15 1.73
CA ILE A 56 -2.15 -13.99 1.33
C ILE A 56 -1.26 -12.75 1.32
N PHE A 57 -1.28 -12.01 0.21
CA PHE A 57 -0.73 -10.65 0.09
C PHE A 57 -1.88 -9.66 0.11
N HIS A 58 -2.09 -9.01 1.23
CA HIS A 58 -3.20 -8.08 1.42
C HIS A 58 -2.82 -6.68 0.97
N CYS A 59 -3.15 -6.36 -0.30
CA CYS A 59 -2.93 -5.05 -0.91
C CYS A 59 -4.23 -4.22 -1.01
N ALA A 60 -5.38 -4.85 -0.78
CA ALA A 60 -6.69 -4.20 -0.90
C ALA A 60 -6.84 -3.07 0.13
N ALA A 61 -7.02 -1.86 -0.34
CA ALA A 61 -7.29 -0.68 0.49
C ALA A 61 -7.69 0.50 -0.40
N LEU A 62 -8.47 1.40 0.16
CA LEU A 62 -8.55 2.78 -0.33
C LEU A 62 -7.29 3.51 0.15
N ALA A 63 -6.51 4.04 -0.79
CA ALA A 63 -5.25 4.71 -0.52
C ALA A 63 -5.43 6.23 -0.48
N ARG A 64 -4.42 6.95 0.04
CA ARG A 64 -4.31 8.41 0.10
C ARG A 64 -4.93 9.06 1.32
N VAL A 65 -4.23 10.08 1.79
CA VAL A 65 -4.59 10.86 2.98
C VAL A 65 -5.82 11.72 2.69
N GLN A 66 -5.77 12.59 1.69
CA GLN A 66 -6.84 13.57 1.42
C GLN A 66 -8.22 12.94 1.19
N PRO A 67 -8.39 11.93 0.33
CA PRO A 67 -9.68 11.27 0.20
C PRO A 67 -10.17 10.62 1.51
N SER A 68 -9.26 10.14 2.37
CA SER A 68 -9.64 9.56 3.67
C SER A 68 -10.21 10.59 4.66
N ILE A 69 -9.78 11.84 4.54
CA ILE A 69 -10.32 12.95 5.35
C ILE A 69 -11.73 13.32 4.87
N ILE A 70 -11.93 13.29 3.56
CA ILE A 70 -13.24 13.61 2.94
C ILE A 70 -14.29 12.54 3.24
N ASP A 71 -13.93 11.26 3.15
CA ASP A 71 -14.84 10.13 3.35
C ASP A 71 -14.25 9.08 4.32
N PRO A 72 -14.07 9.42 5.61
CA PRO A 72 -13.44 8.53 6.58
C PRO A 72 -14.23 7.25 6.83
N VAL A 73 -15.56 7.29 6.70
CA VAL A 73 -16.42 6.13 6.96
C VAL A 73 -16.21 5.04 5.90
N ASN A 74 -16.21 5.40 4.61
CA ASN A 74 -15.96 4.44 3.54
C ASN A 74 -14.54 3.88 3.62
N TYR A 75 -13.56 4.71 3.99
CA TYR A 75 -12.19 4.27 4.25
C TYR A 75 -12.12 3.26 5.39
N GLU A 76 -12.86 3.49 6.51
CA GLU A 76 -12.92 2.58 7.65
C GLU A 76 -13.50 1.22 7.26
N ILE A 77 -14.62 1.21 6.52
CA ILE A 77 -15.26 -0.01 6.04
C ILE A 77 -14.30 -0.83 5.16
N ASN A 78 -13.63 -0.18 4.21
CA ASN A 78 -12.75 -0.90 3.29
C ASN A 78 -11.43 -1.32 3.93
N ASN A 79 -10.77 -0.42 4.66
CA ASN A 79 -9.40 -0.63 5.13
C ASN A 79 -9.32 -1.42 6.42
N THR A 80 -10.31 -1.31 7.31
CA THR A 80 -10.30 -1.98 8.61
C THR A 80 -11.24 -3.19 8.65
N LEU A 81 -12.51 -3.03 8.33
CA LEU A 81 -13.45 -4.16 8.32
C LEU A 81 -13.06 -5.18 7.25
N GLY A 82 -12.72 -4.73 6.04
CA GLY A 82 -12.25 -5.62 4.97
C GLY A 82 -11.01 -6.42 5.37
N LEU A 83 -10.04 -5.79 6.03
CA LEU A 83 -8.85 -6.47 6.54
C LEU A 83 -9.21 -7.54 7.59
N VAL A 84 -10.05 -7.20 8.57
CA VAL A 84 -10.43 -8.13 9.64
C VAL A 84 -11.18 -9.34 9.07
N ASN A 85 -12.04 -9.12 8.07
CA ASN A 85 -12.75 -10.20 7.38
C ASN A 85 -11.77 -11.19 6.70
N ILE A 86 -10.76 -10.67 5.98
CA ILE A 86 -9.76 -11.52 5.33
C ILE A 86 -8.84 -12.20 6.35
N LEU A 87 -8.42 -11.53 7.40
CA LEU A 87 -7.63 -12.14 8.48
C LEU A 87 -8.41 -13.29 9.14
N LYS A 88 -9.71 -13.08 9.43
CA LYS A 88 -10.55 -14.13 10.01
C LYS A 88 -10.71 -15.31 9.05
N SER A 89 -11.00 -15.05 7.77
CA SER A 89 -11.06 -16.08 6.74
C SER A 89 -9.74 -16.84 6.59
N ALA A 90 -8.60 -16.13 6.66
CA ALA A 90 -7.27 -16.75 6.61
C ALA A 90 -7.05 -17.74 7.76
N VAL A 91 -7.46 -17.38 8.98
CA VAL A 91 -7.40 -18.27 10.16
C VAL A 91 -8.30 -19.48 9.97
N ASP A 92 -9.55 -19.27 9.54
CA ASP A 92 -10.53 -20.35 9.36
C ASP A 92 -10.08 -21.36 8.29
N MET A 93 -9.42 -20.86 7.24
CA MET A 93 -8.89 -21.70 6.15
C MET A 93 -7.45 -22.18 6.40
N ARG A 94 -6.88 -21.89 7.56
CA ARG A 94 -5.52 -22.29 7.97
C ARG A 94 -4.43 -21.82 7.01
N VAL A 95 -4.59 -20.62 6.46
CA VAL A 95 -3.55 -19.96 5.65
C VAL A 95 -2.29 -19.82 6.50
N ARG A 96 -1.14 -20.25 5.97
CA ARG A 96 0.13 -20.22 6.70
C ARG A 96 0.63 -18.79 6.91
N LYS A 97 0.62 -17.95 5.87
CA LYS A 97 1.28 -16.64 5.87
C LYS A 97 0.38 -15.52 5.41
N PHE A 98 0.42 -14.40 6.12
CA PHE A 98 -0.29 -13.16 5.78
C PHE A 98 0.72 -12.00 5.68
N VAL A 99 0.88 -11.44 4.48
CA VAL A 99 1.73 -10.28 4.21
C VAL A 99 0.84 -9.05 4.03
N TYR A 100 0.93 -8.13 4.97
CA TYR A 100 0.11 -6.91 4.99
C TYR A 100 0.84 -5.72 4.38
N SER A 101 0.21 -5.05 3.43
CA SER A 101 0.67 -3.78 2.86
C SER A 101 0.37 -2.63 3.81
N ALA A 102 1.29 -2.38 4.74
CA ALA A 102 1.28 -1.24 5.65
C ALA A 102 1.82 0.03 4.95
N SER A 103 2.03 1.10 5.70
CA SER A 103 2.43 2.40 5.14
C SER A 103 3.36 3.15 6.08
N SER A 104 4.32 3.87 5.52
CA SER A 104 5.16 4.84 6.25
C SER A 104 4.34 6.00 6.85
N SER A 105 3.11 6.25 6.36
CA SER A 105 2.20 7.23 6.94
C SER A 105 1.86 6.97 8.42
N ALA A 106 2.07 5.73 8.90
CA ALA A 106 1.92 5.39 10.31
C ALA A 106 2.84 6.20 11.24
N TYR A 107 4.01 6.64 10.74
CA TYR A 107 4.93 7.44 11.53
C TYR A 107 4.41 8.84 11.83
N GLY A 108 3.60 9.42 10.92
CA GLY A 108 3.19 10.80 11.01
C GLY A 108 4.36 11.79 10.90
N PRO A 109 4.20 13.03 11.34
CA PRO A 109 5.29 13.99 11.46
C PRO A 109 6.31 13.52 12.48
N THR A 110 7.59 13.48 12.11
CA THR A 110 8.67 13.08 13.00
C THR A 110 9.93 13.87 12.71
N GLU A 111 10.62 14.29 13.77
CA GLU A 111 11.97 14.89 13.68
C GLU A 111 13.06 13.80 13.63
N ASN A 112 12.73 12.57 14.01
CA ASN A 112 13.66 11.44 14.02
C ASN A 112 13.76 10.82 12.62
N LEU A 113 14.72 11.25 11.84
CA LEU A 113 15.00 10.72 10.51
C LEU A 113 16.39 10.08 10.45
N PRO A 114 16.55 8.95 9.73
CA PRO A 114 15.51 8.17 9.07
C PRO A 114 14.61 7.44 10.08
N SER A 115 13.31 7.31 9.76
CA SER A 115 12.34 6.59 10.58
C SER A 115 12.72 5.12 10.75
N LYS A 116 12.64 4.63 11.97
CA LYS A 116 12.95 3.24 12.34
C LYS A 116 11.69 2.50 12.76
N GLU A 117 11.67 1.18 12.61
CA GLU A 117 10.53 0.36 13.03
C GLU A 117 10.26 0.43 14.54
N SER A 118 11.26 0.80 15.32
CA SER A 118 11.15 1.04 16.77
C SER A 118 10.51 2.36 17.15
N ASP A 119 10.38 3.30 16.20
CA ASP A 119 9.78 4.60 16.46
C ASP A 119 8.28 4.44 16.69
N LEU A 120 7.75 5.16 17.67
CA LEU A 120 6.33 5.12 18.00
C LEU A 120 5.52 5.73 16.86
N PRO A 121 4.54 5.01 16.32
CA PRO A 121 3.63 5.56 15.32
C PRO A 121 2.81 6.73 15.89
N ASN A 122 2.66 7.77 15.07
CA ASN A 122 1.86 8.96 15.37
C ASN A 122 0.98 9.32 14.16
N PRO A 123 0.00 8.46 13.78
CA PRO A 123 -0.82 8.69 12.61
C PRO A 123 -1.72 9.90 12.80
N ILE A 124 -1.72 10.82 11.81
CA ILE A 124 -2.48 12.08 11.86
C ILE A 124 -3.61 12.17 10.82
N SER A 125 -3.95 11.06 10.17
CA SER A 125 -5.06 11.00 9.21
C SER A 125 -5.82 9.68 9.34
N PRO A 126 -7.10 9.61 8.89
CA PRO A 126 -7.86 8.36 8.89
C PRO A 126 -7.11 7.22 8.18
N TYR A 127 -6.58 7.47 6.98
CA TYR A 127 -5.78 6.48 6.25
C TYR A 127 -4.56 5.99 7.04
N ALA A 128 -3.78 6.90 7.62
CA ALA A 128 -2.59 6.54 8.40
C ALA A 128 -2.97 5.71 9.63
N ASN A 129 -4.04 6.10 10.34
CA ASN A 129 -4.57 5.38 11.50
C ASN A 129 -5.02 3.96 11.11
N GLN A 130 -5.75 3.82 10.01
CA GLN A 130 -6.22 2.52 9.52
C GLN A 130 -5.06 1.60 9.11
N LYS A 131 -4.02 2.15 8.48
CA LYS A 131 -2.82 1.38 8.13
C LYS A 131 -2.07 0.91 9.38
N TYR A 132 -1.94 1.75 10.39
CA TYR A 132 -1.35 1.36 11.67
C TYR A 132 -2.24 0.36 12.43
N TYR A 133 -3.56 0.57 12.46
CA TYR A 133 -4.50 -0.39 13.02
C TYR A 133 -4.36 -1.78 12.38
N GLY A 134 -4.13 -1.84 11.07
CA GLY A 134 -3.87 -3.10 10.36
C GLY A 134 -2.62 -3.83 10.85
N GLU A 135 -1.55 -3.11 11.20
CA GLU A 135 -0.36 -3.72 11.83
C GLU A 135 -0.69 -4.33 13.21
N LEU A 136 -1.49 -3.60 14.01
CA LEU A 136 -1.95 -4.10 15.31
C LEU A 136 -2.84 -5.33 15.16
N CYS A 137 -3.73 -5.36 14.15
CA CYS A 137 -4.53 -6.54 13.82
C CYS A 137 -3.64 -7.73 13.44
N CYS A 138 -2.67 -7.56 12.54
CA CYS A 138 -1.73 -8.60 12.16
C CYS A 138 -1.01 -9.19 13.38
N LYS A 139 -0.49 -8.33 14.26
CA LYS A 139 0.18 -8.73 15.49
C LYS A 139 -0.75 -9.49 16.44
N MET A 140 -1.97 -8.99 16.62
CA MET A 140 -2.98 -9.62 17.47
C MET A 140 -3.39 -10.98 16.91
N PHE A 141 -3.67 -11.09 15.61
CA PHE A 141 -4.05 -12.36 14.97
C PHE A 141 -2.92 -13.38 15.04
N SER A 142 -1.67 -12.98 14.87
CA SER A 142 -0.53 -13.89 15.08
C SER A 142 -0.49 -14.42 16.52
N LYS A 143 -0.65 -13.55 17.49
CA LYS A 143 -0.58 -13.93 18.92
C LYS A 143 -1.75 -14.80 19.37
N VAL A 144 -2.97 -14.50 18.91
CA VAL A 144 -4.21 -15.15 19.39
C VAL A 144 -4.53 -16.39 18.58
N TYR A 145 -4.34 -16.36 17.26
CA TYR A 145 -4.76 -17.42 16.34
C TYR A 145 -3.59 -18.18 15.70
N GLY A 146 -2.35 -17.74 15.91
CA GLY A 146 -1.17 -18.46 15.45
C GLY A 146 -0.84 -18.30 13.95
N ILE A 147 -1.51 -17.40 13.21
CA ILE A 147 -1.17 -17.16 11.82
C ILE A 147 0.15 -16.41 11.71
N GLU A 148 1.07 -16.83 10.84
CA GLU A 148 2.28 -16.05 10.59
C GLU A 148 1.93 -14.78 9.84
N SER A 149 2.17 -13.60 10.41
CA SER A 149 1.93 -12.34 9.71
C SER A 149 3.14 -11.40 9.75
N VAL A 150 3.20 -10.51 8.77
CA VAL A 150 4.20 -9.45 8.65
C VAL A 150 3.56 -8.22 8.02
N SER A 151 3.93 -7.04 8.49
CA SER A 151 3.46 -5.75 7.98
C SER A 151 4.61 -5.02 7.29
N LEU A 152 4.48 -4.72 6.00
CA LEU A 152 5.50 -4.04 5.23
C LEU A 152 5.12 -2.57 5.06
N ARG A 153 5.84 -1.65 5.74
CA ARG A 153 5.63 -0.19 5.64
C ARG A 153 6.27 0.34 4.38
N TYR A 154 5.48 0.55 3.33
CA TYR A 154 5.96 1.10 2.07
C TYR A 154 6.16 2.60 2.16
N PHE A 155 7.29 3.08 1.59
CA PHE A 155 7.58 4.50 1.38
C PHE A 155 7.33 4.84 -0.08
N ASN A 156 6.60 5.88 -0.37
CA ASN A 156 6.25 6.49 -1.67
C ASN A 156 6.54 5.62 -2.91
N VAL A 157 5.75 4.56 -3.09
CA VAL A 157 5.94 3.59 -4.18
C VAL A 157 5.68 4.24 -5.53
N TYR A 158 6.57 3.99 -6.49
CA TYR A 158 6.41 4.40 -7.89
C TYR A 158 6.76 3.25 -8.84
N GLY A 159 6.30 3.30 -10.06
CA GLY A 159 6.66 2.32 -11.10
C GLY A 159 5.59 2.17 -12.16
N GLU A 160 5.76 1.13 -12.97
CA GLU A 160 4.90 0.82 -14.10
C GLU A 160 3.46 0.59 -13.67
N ARG A 161 2.51 0.97 -14.52
CA ARG A 161 1.06 0.82 -14.33
C ARG A 161 0.48 1.64 -13.16
N GLN A 162 1.26 2.58 -12.59
CA GLN A 162 0.70 3.48 -11.59
C GLN A 162 -0.32 4.45 -12.22
N ASN A 163 -1.29 4.90 -11.43
CA ASN A 163 -2.24 5.91 -11.87
C ASN A 163 -1.53 7.24 -12.12
N LEU A 164 -1.71 7.79 -13.33
CA LEU A 164 -1.08 9.04 -13.76
C LEU A 164 -1.96 10.27 -13.50
N GLY A 165 -3.22 10.09 -13.08
CA GLY A 165 -4.15 11.18 -12.84
C GLY A 165 -5.21 10.86 -11.80
N GLY A 166 -6.02 11.87 -11.42
CA GLY A 166 -7.07 11.76 -10.42
C GLY A 166 -6.56 11.77 -8.97
N ALA A 167 -7.46 11.56 -8.02
CA ALA A 167 -7.19 11.64 -6.59
C ALA A 167 -6.15 10.62 -6.08
N TYR A 168 -5.86 9.58 -6.86
CA TYR A 168 -4.91 8.52 -6.51
C TYR A 168 -3.54 8.67 -7.20
N ALA A 169 -3.31 9.72 -8.00
CA ALA A 169 -2.03 9.95 -8.65
C ALA A 169 -0.94 10.36 -7.64
N THR A 170 0.28 9.84 -7.85
CA THR A 170 1.45 10.26 -7.07
C THR A 170 2.21 11.36 -7.80
N VAL A 171 3.05 12.09 -7.10
CA VAL A 171 3.87 13.15 -7.71
C VAL A 171 4.69 12.62 -8.90
N VAL A 172 5.26 11.43 -8.81
CA VAL A 172 6.00 10.80 -9.93
C VAL A 172 5.08 10.60 -11.14
N GLY A 173 3.87 10.06 -10.92
CA GLY A 173 2.90 9.85 -12.00
C GLY A 173 2.42 11.16 -12.62
N ILE A 174 2.12 12.16 -11.79
CA ILE A 174 1.70 13.49 -12.26
C ILE A 174 2.81 14.12 -13.13
N PHE A 175 4.04 14.09 -12.66
CA PHE A 175 5.18 14.66 -13.38
C PHE A 175 5.44 13.95 -14.71
N LEU A 176 5.36 12.61 -14.74
CA LEU A 176 5.52 11.83 -15.96
C LEU A 176 4.40 12.14 -16.98
N ASP A 177 3.15 12.24 -16.52
CA ASP A 177 2.02 12.61 -17.39
C ASP A 177 2.19 14.03 -17.95
N GLN A 178 2.57 15.00 -17.11
CA GLN A 178 2.80 16.38 -17.55
C GLN A 178 3.95 16.46 -18.56
N ALA A 179 5.08 15.80 -18.27
CA ALA A 179 6.24 15.79 -19.15
C ALA A 179 5.93 15.15 -20.51
N SER A 180 5.19 14.02 -20.52
CA SER A 180 4.78 13.34 -21.76
C SER A 180 3.92 14.21 -22.67
N LYS A 181 3.18 15.17 -22.09
CA LYS A 181 2.33 16.14 -22.79
C LYS A 181 3.05 17.45 -23.07
N GLY A 182 4.35 17.56 -22.80
CA GLY A 182 5.13 18.80 -22.95
C GLY A 182 4.70 19.94 -22.01
N LYS A 183 3.90 19.64 -20.99
CA LYS A 183 3.44 20.62 -19.99
C LYS A 183 4.50 20.84 -18.92
N PRO A 184 4.56 22.04 -18.32
CA PRO A 184 5.40 22.26 -17.15
C PRO A 184 5.00 21.37 -15.98
N LEU A 185 5.98 20.93 -15.17
CA LEU A 185 5.72 20.20 -13.94
C LEU A 185 5.15 21.16 -12.89
N THR A 186 4.04 20.78 -12.26
CA THR A 186 3.41 21.57 -11.19
C THR A 186 3.96 21.14 -9.83
N ILE A 187 4.60 22.05 -9.13
CA ILE A 187 5.19 21.82 -7.80
C ILE A 187 4.36 22.62 -6.78
N ASN A 188 3.79 21.94 -5.80
CA ASN A 188 3.10 22.58 -4.69
C ASN A 188 4.13 23.16 -3.72
N SER A 189 3.89 24.38 -3.24
CA SER A 189 4.83 25.14 -2.40
C SER A 189 6.19 25.33 -3.10
N ASP A 190 7.28 25.38 -2.34
CA ASP A 190 8.64 25.63 -2.81
C ASP A 190 9.37 24.37 -3.34
N GLY A 191 8.77 23.19 -3.21
CA GLY A 191 9.35 21.92 -3.66
C GLY A 191 10.54 21.42 -2.85
N THR A 192 10.79 21.98 -1.66
CA THR A 192 11.88 21.55 -0.76
C THR A 192 11.52 20.28 0.03
N GLN A 193 10.23 19.96 0.15
CA GLN A 193 9.77 18.76 0.85
C GLN A 193 10.42 17.50 0.27
N ARG A 194 10.91 16.65 1.16
CA ARG A 194 11.68 15.45 0.80
C ARG A 194 10.88 14.17 0.98
N ARG A 195 11.10 13.19 0.11
CA ARG A 195 10.46 11.88 0.17
C ARG A 195 11.45 10.78 -0.19
N ASP A 196 11.31 9.62 0.45
CA ASP A 196 11.93 8.38 0.01
C ASP A 196 11.03 7.73 -1.05
N PHE A 197 11.52 7.62 -2.28
CA PHE A 197 10.79 7.00 -3.39
C PHE A 197 11.28 5.58 -3.60
N THR A 198 10.36 4.62 -3.48
CA THR A 198 10.67 3.18 -3.56
C THR A 198 10.13 2.60 -4.87
N TYR A 199 10.98 1.96 -5.64
CA TYR A 199 10.57 1.33 -6.90
C TYR A 199 9.66 0.13 -6.65
N VAL A 200 8.59 -0.01 -7.43
CA VAL A 200 7.59 -1.09 -7.26
C VAL A 200 8.18 -2.48 -7.35
N GLY A 201 9.23 -2.68 -8.16
CA GLY A 201 9.95 -3.96 -8.25
C GLY A 201 10.61 -4.36 -6.92
N ASP A 202 11.16 -3.41 -6.18
CA ASP A 202 11.74 -3.67 -4.85
C ASP A 202 10.64 -4.00 -3.82
N VAL A 203 9.49 -3.33 -3.92
CA VAL A 203 8.31 -3.66 -3.08
C VAL A 203 7.83 -5.08 -3.37
N VAL A 204 7.71 -5.47 -4.64
CA VAL A 204 7.34 -6.84 -5.06
C VAL A 204 8.34 -7.85 -4.50
N ARG A 205 9.64 -7.59 -4.66
CA ARG A 205 10.70 -8.44 -4.11
C ARG A 205 10.60 -8.57 -2.59
N ALA A 206 10.35 -7.48 -1.88
CA ALA A 206 10.17 -7.49 -0.42
C ALA A 206 8.99 -8.36 0.01
N ASN A 207 7.84 -8.27 -0.69
CA ASN A 207 6.69 -9.13 -0.44
C ASN A 207 7.03 -10.62 -0.59
N ILE A 208 7.69 -10.99 -1.67
CA ILE A 208 8.08 -12.39 -1.95
C ILE A 208 9.09 -12.89 -0.91
N LEU A 209 10.07 -12.09 -0.53
CA LEU A 209 11.04 -12.46 0.51
C LEU A 209 10.35 -12.64 1.87
N ALA A 210 9.43 -11.73 2.22
CA ALA A 210 8.66 -11.79 3.46
C ALA A 210 7.77 -13.04 3.52
N SER A 211 7.14 -13.42 2.41
CA SER A 211 6.28 -14.62 2.34
C SER A 211 7.04 -15.93 2.56
N LYS A 212 8.29 -15.98 2.08
CA LYS A 212 9.17 -17.17 2.19
C LYS A 212 9.94 -17.24 3.51
N SER A 213 10.05 -16.12 4.23
CA SER A 213 10.90 -16.06 5.44
C SER A 213 10.15 -16.61 6.66
N HIS A 214 10.74 -17.60 7.32
CA HIS A 214 10.28 -18.10 8.62
C HIS A 214 10.77 -17.23 9.81
N LYS A 215 11.70 -16.29 9.57
CA LYS A 215 12.21 -15.38 10.58
C LYS A 215 11.31 -14.16 10.77
N VAL A 216 10.49 -13.86 9.78
CA VAL A 216 9.61 -12.69 9.74
C VAL A 216 8.18 -13.16 9.97
N LYS A 217 7.70 -13.04 11.19
CA LYS A 217 6.40 -13.51 11.67
C LYS A 217 5.96 -12.66 12.87
N ASP A 218 4.92 -13.06 13.57
CA ASP A 218 4.43 -12.44 14.81
C ASP A 218 3.96 -10.98 14.63
N GLY A 219 3.54 -10.60 13.42
CA GLY A 219 3.05 -9.26 13.12
C GLY A 219 4.14 -8.19 13.09
N GLN A 220 5.41 -8.56 12.85
CA GLN A 220 6.50 -7.59 12.77
C GLN A 220 6.22 -6.55 11.69
N ALA A 221 6.52 -5.27 12.00
CA ALA A 221 6.55 -4.20 11.01
C ALA A 221 7.97 -4.07 10.46
N ILE A 222 8.09 -3.89 9.12
CA ILE A 222 9.37 -3.75 8.42
C ILE A 222 9.25 -2.60 7.43
N ASN A 223 10.21 -1.68 7.45
CA ASN A 223 10.30 -0.60 6.48
C ASN A 223 10.75 -1.11 5.12
N ILE A 224 10.02 -0.70 4.08
CA ILE A 224 10.37 -0.97 2.67
C ILE A 224 10.53 0.37 1.97
N GLY A 225 11.73 0.88 1.99
CA GLY A 225 12.15 2.14 1.41
C GLY A 225 13.47 1.99 0.66
N PHE A 226 13.82 2.99 -0.15
CA PHE A 226 15.11 3.03 -0.84
C PHE A 226 16.26 3.41 0.13
N GLY A 227 15.92 4.05 1.26
CA GLY A 227 16.88 4.49 2.28
C GLY A 227 17.55 5.83 1.98
N LYS A 228 17.10 6.54 0.92
CA LYS A 228 17.53 7.90 0.59
C LYS A 228 16.33 8.73 0.19
N ASN A 229 16.26 9.95 0.70
CA ASN A 229 15.23 10.88 0.30
C ASN A 229 15.76 11.91 -0.71
N ILE A 230 14.88 12.37 -1.60
CA ILE A 230 15.13 13.48 -2.51
C ILE A 230 14.02 14.51 -2.37
N SER A 231 14.32 15.78 -2.67
CA SER A 231 13.31 16.83 -2.71
C SER A 231 12.44 16.71 -3.97
N ILE A 232 11.25 17.31 -3.92
CA ILE A 232 10.38 17.37 -5.10
C ILE A 232 11.07 18.15 -6.23
N ASN A 233 11.88 19.16 -5.90
CA ASN A 233 12.70 19.89 -6.88
C ASN A 233 13.74 18.97 -7.55
N GLU A 234 14.45 18.14 -6.78
CA GLU A 234 15.39 17.15 -7.32
C GLU A 234 14.67 16.14 -8.22
N LEU A 235 13.53 15.60 -7.78
CA LEU A 235 12.70 14.71 -8.59
C LEU A 235 12.28 15.36 -9.91
N ALA A 236 11.80 16.60 -9.86
CA ALA A 236 11.39 17.33 -11.05
C ALA A 236 12.53 17.52 -12.03
N ASN A 237 13.75 17.81 -11.55
CA ASN A 237 14.95 17.95 -12.39
C ASN A 237 15.30 16.66 -13.14
N PHE A 238 15.07 15.48 -12.53
CA PHE A 238 15.30 14.20 -13.20
C PHE A 238 14.29 13.93 -14.32
N ILE A 239 13.06 14.47 -14.21
CA ILE A 239 11.97 14.15 -15.15
C ILE A 239 11.89 15.18 -16.27
N TYR A 240 11.85 16.48 -15.94
CA TYR A 240 11.65 17.53 -16.93
C TYR A 240 12.12 18.90 -16.41
N HIS A 241 12.63 19.74 -17.33
CA HIS A 241 13.24 21.03 -16.97
C HIS A 241 12.25 22.19 -16.76
N LYS A 242 11.03 22.13 -17.37
CA LYS A 242 10.01 23.18 -17.21
C LYS A 242 9.18 22.95 -15.96
N LYS A 243 9.06 23.96 -15.11
CA LYS A 243 8.36 23.91 -13.82
C LYS A 243 7.48 25.13 -13.63
N ILE A 244 6.39 24.95 -12.89
CA ILE A 244 5.54 26.01 -12.35
C ILE A 244 5.36 25.70 -10.87
N TYR A 245 5.56 26.69 -10.01
CA TYR A 245 5.30 26.59 -8.59
C TYR A 245 3.89 27.11 -8.31
N LEU A 246 3.12 26.33 -7.55
CA LEU A 246 1.78 26.68 -7.09
C LEU A 246 1.86 27.09 -5.63
N ASP A 247 0.91 27.92 -5.18
CA ASP A 247 0.78 28.23 -3.77
C ASP A 247 0.64 26.96 -2.96
N ALA A 248 1.13 26.98 -1.72
CA ALA A 248 0.95 25.87 -0.81
C ALA A 248 -0.55 25.57 -0.70
N VAL A 249 -0.95 24.35 -1.04
CA VAL A 249 -2.28 23.88 -0.69
C VAL A 249 -2.25 23.71 0.82
N ASP A 250 -3.13 24.37 1.55
CA ASP A 250 -3.37 24.11 2.97
C ASP A 250 -3.88 22.66 3.10
N GLU A 251 -2.97 21.72 3.03
CA GLU A 251 -3.25 20.34 3.43
C GLU A 251 -3.24 20.33 4.94
N PRO A 252 -4.36 20.08 5.60
CA PRO A 252 -4.48 20.30 7.05
C PRO A 252 -3.51 19.45 7.88
N PHE A 253 -2.65 18.64 7.29
CA PHE A 253 -1.80 17.69 8.02
C PHE A 253 -0.54 17.21 7.28
N GLU A 254 0.06 17.98 6.37
CA GLU A 254 1.40 17.69 5.85
C GLU A 254 2.40 18.75 6.36
N ASN A 255 2.78 18.63 7.61
CA ASN A 255 3.99 19.27 8.15
C ASN A 255 4.98 18.18 8.58
#